data_94bee80025af9556e2477dadf8bbf59f
#
_entry.id   94bee80025af9556e2477dadf8bbf59f
#
_cell.length_a   1.000
_cell.length_b   1.000
_cell.length_c   1.000
_cell.angle_alpha   90.00
_cell.angle_beta   90.00
_cell.angle_gamma   90.00
#
_symmetry.space_group_name_H-M   'P 1'
#
loop_
_entity.id
_entity.type
_entity.pdbx_description
1 polymer ?
#
loop_
_entity_poly.entity_id
_entity_poly.type
_entity_poly.pdbx_seq_one_letter_code
_entity_poly.pdbx_strand_id
1 'polypeptide(L)'
;MAVAKPIIRQIKDNSESLDFFETVSLPSEDEKTQKIIMDFPTVYIHNWKDSGDFEVYVGESNNIFKRTRQHYDTANDRTQWQSKLLEKDASLFIIGHEHFNKSLTLDIENRLMHYMMSADHVRHVHNLRDNPQKGYYPMEELDEIFSKIWRGLRK
;
A
#
# COMPACT_ATOMS: atom_id res chain seq x y z
N MET A 1 -1.70 -26.36 1.08
CA MET A 1 -0.69 -25.68 1.93
C MET A 1 -1.20 -24.29 2.30
N ALA A 2 -1.16 -23.96 3.56
CA ALA A 2 -1.59 -22.63 4.00
C ALA A 2 -0.56 -21.58 3.62
N VAL A 3 -1.01 -20.48 3.05
CA VAL A 3 -0.18 -19.33 2.74
C VAL A 3 -0.11 -18.43 3.98
N ALA A 4 1.07 -17.91 4.29
CA ALA A 4 1.26 -17.00 5.40
C ALA A 4 0.37 -15.75 5.24
N LYS A 5 -0.04 -15.17 6.35
CA LYS A 5 -0.89 -13.98 6.32
C LYS A 5 -0.08 -12.76 5.86
N PRO A 6 -0.67 -11.88 5.05
CA PRO A 6 -0.04 -10.59 4.76
C PRO A 6 0.02 -9.73 6.03
N ILE A 7 1.01 -8.87 6.08
CA ILE A 7 1.17 -7.88 7.13
C ILE A 7 0.53 -6.60 6.62
N ILE A 8 -0.43 -6.05 7.36
CA ILE A 8 -1.12 -4.80 7.00
C ILE A 8 -0.97 -3.86 8.19
N ARG A 9 -0.39 -2.69 7.94
CA ARG A 9 -0.25 -1.63 8.95
C ARG A 9 -0.85 -0.35 8.42
N GLN A 10 -1.62 0.33 9.27
CA GLN A 10 -2.24 1.61 8.93
C GLN A 10 -1.66 2.69 9.82
N ILE A 11 -1.23 3.79 9.21
CA ILE A 11 -0.74 4.97 9.92
C ILE A 11 -1.39 6.21 9.33
N LYS A 12 -1.33 7.32 10.06
CA LYS A 12 -1.67 8.63 9.47
C LYS A 12 -0.64 8.96 8.41
N ASP A 13 -1.10 9.54 7.30
CA ASP A 13 -0.27 9.74 6.11
C ASP A 13 0.44 11.09 6.16
N ASN A 14 1.42 11.18 7.06
CA ASN A 14 2.26 12.36 7.21
C ASN A 14 3.67 11.97 7.68
N SER A 15 4.61 12.90 7.54
CA SER A 15 6.02 12.64 7.89
C SER A 15 6.22 12.24 9.34
N GLU A 16 5.52 12.89 10.25
CA GLU A 16 5.63 12.62 11.68
C GLU A 16 5.22 11.19 12.03
N SER A 17 4.07 10.76 11.51
CA SER A 17 3.58 9.39 11.74
C SER A 17 4.46 8.34 11.07
N LEU A 18 4.98 8.65 9.88
CA LEU A 18 5.91 7.75 9.18
C LEU A 18 7.20 7.59 9.96
N ASP A 19 7.77 8.69 10.46
CA ASP A 19 8.99 8.66 11.25
C ASP A 19 8.79 7.88 12.55
N PHE A 20 7.67 8.07 13.22
CA PHE A 20 7.33 7.31 14.43
C PHE A 20 7.21 5.81 14.12
N PHE A 21 6.54 5.46 13.02
CA PHE A 21 6.42 4.07 12.62
C PHE A 21 7.80 3.45 12.36
N GLU A 22 8.66 4.12 11.62
CA GLU A 22 10.00 3.60 11.27
C GLU A 22 10.91 3.47 12.50
N THR A 23 10.88 4.43 13.42
CA THR A 23 11.84 4.50 14.52
C THR A 23 11.35 3.88 15.81
N VAL A 24 10.05 3.75 16.02
CA VAL A 24 9.46 3.26 17.26
C VAL A 24 8.58 2.03 17.04
N SER A 25 7.56 2.13 16.21
CA SER A 25 6.58 1.05 16.04
C SER A 25 7.19 -0.18 15.39
N LEU A 26 7.88 -0.02 14.27
CA LEU A 26 8.47 -1.13 13.54
C LEU A 26 9.58 -1.85 14.33
N PRO A 27 10.52 -1.14 14.97
CA PRO A 27 11.53 -1.81 15.79
C PRO A 27 10.95 -2.59 16.97
N SER A 28 9.73 -2.30 17.41
CA SER A 28 9.08 -3.05 18.48
C SER A 28 8.39 -4.34 18.00
N GLU A 29 8.28 -4.54 16.70
CA GLU A 29 7.69 -5.74 16.13
C GLU A 29 8.72 -6.87 16.04
N ASP A 30 8.30 -8.09 15.72
CA ASP A 30 9.22 -9.21 15.60
C ASP A 30 10.18 -9.03 14.41
N GLU A 31 11.30 -9.78 14.43
CA GLU A 31 12.34 -9.65 13.41
C GLU A 31 11.81 -9.98 12.00
N LYS A 32 10.91 -10.94 11.90
CA LYS A 32 10.34 -11.34 10.61
C LYS A 32 9.52 -10.20 10.00
N THR A 33 8.67 -9.55 10.80
CA THR A 33 7.89 -8.42 10.36
C THR A 33 8.78 -7.25 9.95
N GLN A 34 9.80 -6.94 10.76
CA GLN A 34 10.76 -5.89 10.42
C GLN A 34 11.43 -6.15 9.07
N LYS A 35 11.89 -7.37 8.85
CA LYS A 35 12.55 -7.75 7.60
C LYS A 35 11.63 -7.64 6.41
N ILE A 36 10.38 -8.10 6.54
CA ILE A 36 9.39 -8.05 5.47
C ILE A 36 9.11 -6.60 5.06
N ILE A 37 8.95 -5.71 6.02
CA ILE A 37 8.67 -4.31 5.73
C ILE A 37 9.90 -3.57 5.17
N MET A 38 11.08 -3.85 5.72
CA MET A 38 12.30 -3.09 5.37
C MET A 38 13.00 -3.61 4.12
N ASP A 39 13.04 -4.92 3.92
CA ASP A 39 13.93 -5.52 2.92
C ASP A 39 13.20 -6.07 1.71
N PHE A 40 11.92 -6.42 1.84
CA PHE A 40 11.13 -6.98 0.75
C PHE A 40 10.34 -5.88 0.04
N PRO A 41 9.99 -6.07 -1.23
CA PRO A 41 9.04 -5.17 -1.88
C PRO A 41 7.73 -5.11 -1.10
N THR A 42 7.14 -3.93 -1.01
CA THR A 42 5.87 -3.71 -0.33
C THR A 42 4.88 -3.04 -1.26
N VAL A 43 3.60 -3.25 -0.98
CA VAL A 43 2.51 -2.52 -1.62
C VAL A 43 1.97 -1.52 -0.61
N TYR A 44 1.59 -0.35 -1.08
CA TYR A 44 1.08 0.69 -0.20
C TYR A 44 -0.13 1.38 -0.82
N ILE A 45 -0.99 1.95 0.04
CA ILE A 45 -2.18 2.68 -0.39
C ILE A 45 -2.26 3.97 0.41
N HIS A 46 -2.14 5.10 -0.30
CA HIS A 46 -2.53 6.40 0.26
C HIS A 46 -4.04 6.55 0.04
N ASN A 47 -4.78 6.92 1.08
CA ASN A 47 -6.20 7.15 0.92
C ASN A 47 -6.67 8.31 1.78
N TRP A 48 -7.68 9.02 1.26
CA TRP A 48 -8.27 10.16 1.96
C TRP A 48 -9.74 10.26 1.57
N LYS A 49 -10.53 10.87 2.44
CA LYS A 49 -11.94 11.15 2.16
C LYS A 49 -12.07 12.51 1.50
N ASP A 50 -12.89 12.58 0.47
CA ASP A 50 -13.24 13.82 -0.19
C ASP A 50 -14.72 13.79 -0.53
N SER A 51 -15.52 14.68 0.08
CA SER A 51 -16.97 14.76 -0.11
C SER A 51 -17.71 13.46 0.21
N GLY A 52 -17.23 12.72 1.21
CA GLY A 52 -17.88 11.50 1.69
C GLY A 52 -17.38 10.21 1.06
N ASP A 53 -16.68 10.28 -0.06
CA ASP A 53 -16.10 9.12 -0.72
C ASP A 53 -14.60 9.13 -0.62
N PHE A 54 -13.97 7.95 -0.82
CA PHE A 54 -12.53 7.81 -0.76
C PHE A 54 -11.90 8.05 -2.13
N GLU A 55 -10.74 8.70 -2.12
CA GLU A 55 -9.80 8.69 -3.24
C GLU A 55 -8.56 7.95 -2.79
N VAL A 56 -7.94 7.21 -3.69
CA VAL A 56 -6.80 6.34 -3.37
C VAL A 56 -5.68 6.46 -4.40
N TYR A 57 -4.46 6.21 -3.94
CA TYR A 57 -3.29 6.00 -4.78
C TYR A 57 -2.65 4.70 -4.33
N VAL A 58 -2.55 3.71 -5.22
CA VAL A 58 -1.97 2.40 -4.93
C VAL A 58 -0.59 2.32 -5.59
N GLY A 59 0.42 1.91 -4.84
CA GLY A 59 1.77 1.77 -5.37
C GLY A 59 2.50 0.57 -4.80
N GLU A 60 3.70 0.33 -5.31
CA GLU A 60 4.60 -0.66 -4.76
C GLU A 60 6.02 -0.10 -4.75
N SER A 61 6.87 -0.60 -3.85
CA SER A 61 8.23 -0.09 -3.72
C SER A 61 9.13 -1.11 -3.06
N ASN A 62 10.42 -1.07 -3.43
CA ASN A 62 11.46 -1.81 -2.73
C ASN A 62 11.88 -1.11 -1.42
N ASN A 63 11.52 0.15 -1.26
CA ASN A 63 11.78 0.92 -0.03
C ASN A 63 10.62 1.86 0.22
N ILE A 64 9.68 1.39 1.06
CA ILE A 64 8.44 2.12 1.34
C ILE A 64 8.71 3.48 2.01
N PHE A 65 9.69 3.56 2.91
CA PHE A 65 9.96 4.81 3.63
C PHE A 65 10.52 5.87 2.69
N LYS A 66 11.47 5.52 1.85
CA LYS A 66 12.04 6.44 0.85
C LYS A 66 10.98 6.92 -0.14
N ARG A 67 10.18 5.98 -0.66
CA ARG A 67 9.14 6.30 -1.64
C ARG A 67 8.07 7.21 -1.06
N THR A 68 7.63 6.92 0.17
CA THR A 68 6.62 7.74 0.83
C THR A 68 7.13 9.15 1.11
N ARG A 69 8.39 9.28 1.54
CA ARG A 69 8.99 10.60 1.74
C ARG A 69 9.08 11.40 0.44
N GLN A 70 9.35 10.73 -0.68
CA GLN A 70 9.31 11.38 -1.99
C GLN A 70 7.92 11.93 -2.30
N HIS A 71 6.85 11.19 -1.96
CA HIS A 71 5.48 11.68 -2.12
C HIS A 71 5.23 12.91 -1.24
N TYR A 72 5.71 12.91 0.00
CA TYR A 72 5.54 14.08 0.88
C TYR A 72 6.31 15.29 0.36
N ASP A 73 7.48 15.10 -0.22
CA ASP A 73 8.28 16.19 -0.78
C ASP A 73 7.57 16.88 -1.94
N THR A 74 6.72 16.15 -2.66
CA THR A 74 5.93 16.72 -3.77
C THR A 74 4.54 17.20 -3.35
N ALA A 75 4.18 17.10 -2.06
CA ALA A 75 2.84 17.44 -1.56
C ALA A 75 2.50 18.91 -1.68
N ASN A 76 3.49 19.80 -1.80
CA ASN A 76 3.27 21.23 -1.98
C ASN A 76 2.87 21.60 -3.40
N ASP A 77 3.02 20.73 -4.38
CA ASP A 77 2.60 20.96 -5.75
C ASP A 77 1.09 20.68 -5.87
N ARG A 78 0.29 21.73 -5.96
CA ARG A 78 -1.17 21.61 -5.99
C ARG A 78 -1.73 20.95 -7.25
N THR A 79 -0.89 20.75 -8.27
CA THR A 79 -1.30 20.04 -9.49
C THR A 79 -1.20 18.54 -9.34
N GLN A 80 -0.59 18.06 -8.24
CA GLN A 80 -0.37 16.63 -7.96
C GLN A 80 -1.33 16.13 -6.89
N TRP A 81 -1.68 14.86 -6.95
CA TRP A 81 -2.55 14.25 -5.94
C TRP A 81 -1.94 14.32 -4.53
N GLN A 82 -0.60 14.38 -4.43
CA GLN A 82 0.09 14.41 -3.14
C GLN A 82 -0.31 15.62 -2.28
N SER A 83 -0.76 16.71 -2.90
CA SER A 83 -1.23 17.87 -2.16
C SER A 83 -2.43 17.54 -1.26
N LYS A 84 -3.22 16.54 -1.63
CA LYS A 84 -4.37 16.09 -0.83
C LYS A 84 -3.95 15.51 0.52
N LEU A 85 -2.73 14.99 0.63
CA LEU A 85 -2.20 14.47 1.88
C LEU A 85 -2.04 15.56 2.95
N LEU A 86 -1.81 16.80 2.52
CA LEU A 86 -1.74 17.96 3.42
C LEU A 86 -3.11 18.51 3.77
N GLU A 87 -4.05 18.48 2.84
CA GLU A 87 -5.37 19.11 2.99
C GLU A 87 -6.39 18.20 3.69
N LYS A 88 -6.22 16.91 3.57
CA LYS A 88 -7.18 15.92 4.05
C LYS A 88 -6.57 15.09 5.16
N ASP A 89 -7.43 14.47 5.97
CA ASP A 89 -6.99 13.51 6.98
C ASP A 89 -6.73 12.18 6.28
N ALA A 90 -5.53 12.03 5.76
CA ALA A 90 -5.15 10.90 4.94
C ALA A 90 -4.58 9.75 5.77
N SER A 91 -4.78 8.52 5.31
CA SER A 91 -4.19 7.30 5.89
C SER A 91 -3.28 6.62 4.88
N LEU A 92 -2.27 5.94 5.39
CA LEU A 92 -1.37 5.11 4.61
C LEU A 92 -1.48 3.67 5.09
N PHE A 93 -1.81 2.75 4.18
CA PHE A 93 -1.69 1.32 4.43
C PHE A 93 -0.36 0.84 3.88
N ILE A 94 0.38 0.07 4.68
CA ILE A 94 1.62 -0.58 4.29
C ILE A 94 1.37 -2.08 4.32
N ILE A 95 1.58 -2.76 3.19
CA ILE A 95 1.23 -4.16 3.01
C ILE A 95 2.49 -4.94 2.64
N GLY A 96 2.83 -5.93 3.46
CA GLY A 96 3.98 -6.79 3.24
C GLY A 96 3.60 -8.26 3.28
N HIS A 97 4.45 -9.10 2.69
CA HIS A 97 4.30 -10.55 2.73
C HIS A 97 5.65 -11.19 2.48
N GLU A 98 5.90 -12.32 3.13
CA GLU A 98 7.19 -13.01 3.02
C GLU A 98 7.49 -13.53 1.60
N HIS A 99 6.47 -13.66 0.75
CA HIS A 99 6.65 -14.11 -0.63
C HIS A 99 6.62 -12.95 -1.64
N PHE A 100 6.57 -11.71 -1.18
CA PHE A 100 6.56 -10.58 -2.11
C PHE A 100 7.90 -10.48 -2.84
N ASN A 101 7.80 -10.42 -4.16
CA ASN A 101 8.85 -10.06 -5.07
C ASN A 101 8.29 -9.01 -6.03
N LYS A 102 9.14 -8.47 -6.91
CA LYS A 102 8.73 -7.38 -7.79
C LYS A 102 7.55 -7.75 -8.69
N SER A 103 7.53 -8.97 -9.22
CA SER A 103 6.44 -9.42 -10.10
C SER A 103 5.13 -9.57 -9.33
N LEU A 104 5.17 -10.17 -8.15
CA LEU A 104 3.96 -10.37 -7.35
C LEU A 104 3.41 -9.05 -6.85
N THR A 105 4.25 -8.12 -6.39
CA THR A 105 3.78 -6.81 -5.91
C THR A 105 3.16 -5.99 -7.03
N LEU A 106 3.69 -6.07 -8.25
CA LEU A 106 3.08 -5.38 -9.39
C LEU A 106 1.69 -5.93 -9.70
N ASP A 107 1.49 -7.25 -9.62
CA ASP A 107 0.17 -7.84 -9.84
C ASP A 107 -0.80 -7.54 -8.69
N ILE A 108 -0.34 -7.53 -7.45
CA ILE A 108 -1.17 -7.12 -6.30
C ILE A 108 -1.59 -5.66 -6.45
N GLU A 109 -0.64 -4.77 -6.78
CA GLU A 109 -0.93 -3.36 -7.05
C GLU A 109 -2.02 -3.23 -8.12
N ASN A 110 -1.87 -3.92 -9.22
CA ASN A 110 -2.80 -3.87 -10.33
C ASN A 110 -4.20 -4.36 -9.92
N ARG A 111 -4.28 -5.48 -9.21
CA ARG A 111 -5.56 -6.00 -8.71
C ARG A 111 -6.23 -5.06 -7.72
N LEU A 112 -5.45 -4.47 -6.83
CA LEU A 112 -5.99 -3.50 -5.87
C LEU A 112 -6.59 -2.30 -6.59
N MET A 113 -5.90 -1.76 -7.59
CA MET A 113 -6.44 -0.64 -8.36
C MET A 113 -7.78 -0.99 -9.01
N HIS A 114 -7.89 -2.15 -9.64
CA HIS A 114 -9.13 -2.57 -10.28
C HIS A 114 -10.26 -2.86 -9.28
N TYR A 115 -9.94 -3.47 -8.16
CA TYR A 115 -10.93 -3.72 -7.10
C TYR A 115 -11.41 -2.41 -6.46
N MET A 116 -10.49 -1.46 -6.25
CA MET A 116 -10.85 -0.14 -5.72
C MET A 116 -11.76 0.62 -6.67
N MET A 117 -11.55 0.50 -7.99
CA MET A 117 -12.44 1.10 -8.98
C MET A 117 -13.87 0.57 -8.88
N SER A 118 -14.03 -0.68 -8.45
CA SER A 118 -15.33 -1.33 -8.31
C SER A 118 -15.96 -1.16 -6.94
N ALA A 119 -15.25 -0.59 -5.97
CA ALA A 119 -15.75 -0.43 -4.61
C ALA A 119 -16.71 0.76 -4.52
N ASP A 120 -17.81 0.59 -3.76
CA ASP A 120 -18.91 1.57 -3.73
C ASP A 120 -18.50 2.95 -3.23
N HIS A 121 -17.55 3.02 -2.29
CA HIS A 121 -17.17 4.28 -1.66
C HIS A 121 -15.83 4.83 -2.13
N VAL A 122 -15.26 4.25 -3.21
CA VAL A 122 -14.04 4.75 -3.83
C VAL A 122 -14.42 5.51 -5.09
N ARG A 123 -14.16 6.82 -5.10
CA ARG A 123 -14.51 7.70 -6.21
C ARG A 123 -13.43 7.77 -7.28
N HIS A 124 -12.16 7.70 -6.88
CA HIS A 124 -11.06 7.89 -7.81
C HIS A 124 -9.82 7.10 -7.38
N VAL A 125 -9.20 6.43 -8.36
CA VAL A 125 -7.90 5.77 -8.22
C VAL A 125 -6.90 6.55 -9.06
N HIS A 126 -5.99 7.26 -8.41
CA HIS A 126 -5.17 8.28 -9.05
C HIS A 126 -4.11 7.74 -10.01
N ASN A 127 -3.68 6.52 -9.84
CA ASN A 127 -2.65 5.93 -10.70
C ASN A 127 -3.10 4.64 -11.37
N LEU A 128 -4.38 4.56 -11.73
CA LEU A 128 -4.91 3.37 -12.41
C LEU A 128 -4.11 3.10 -13.67
N ARG A 129 -3.55 1.90 -13.74
CA ARG A 129 -2.77 1.42 -14.89
C ARG A 129 -2.82 -0.10 -14.90
N ASP A 130 -2.47 -0.69 -16.03
CA ASP A 130 -2.38 -2.14 -16.17
C ASP A 130 -0.91 -2.55 -16.33
N ASN A 131 -0.40 -3.33 -15.37
CA ASN A 131 0.99 -3.79 -15.34
C ASN A 131 1.04 -5.31 -15.21
N PRO A 132 0.56 -6.07 -16.20
CA PRO A 132 0.54 -7.52 -16.07
C PRO A 132 1.96 -8.10 -16.00
N GLN A 133 2.16 -9.04 -15.12
CA GLN A 133 3.38 -9.82 -15.01
C GLN A 133 3.04 -11.29 -15.19
N LYS A 134 3.96 -12.07 -15.73
CA LYS A 134 3.72 -13.47 -16.04
C LYS A 134 4.82 -14.38 -15.50
N GLY A 135 4.41 -15.51 -14.95
CA GLY A 135 5.28 -16.66 -14.83
C GLY A 135 6.26 -16.72 -13.68
N TYR A 136 6.22 -15.78 -12.74
CA TYR A 136 7.22 -15.73 -11.67
C TYR A 136 6.70 -16.21 -10.31
N TYR A 137 5.43 -16.66 -10.23
CA TYR A 137 4.83 -17.17 -9.00
C TYR A 137 3.57 -17.96 -9.32
N PRO A 138 3.12 -18.87 -8.43
CA PRO A 138 1.87 -19.59 -8.65
C PRO A 138 0.65 -18.69 -8.53
N MET A 139 -0.27 -18.78 -9.50
CA MET A 139 -1.49 -17.98 -9.49
C MET A 139 -2.38 -18.26 -8.29
N GLU A 140 -2.41 -19.49 -7.81
CA GLU A 140 -3.19 -19.85 -6.62
C GLU A 140 -2.69 -19.11 -5.38
N GLU A 141 -1.38 -18.97 -5.26
CA GLU A 141 -0.78 -18.21 -4.16
C GLU A 141 -1.15 -16.73 -4.27
N LEU A 142 -1.08 -16.14 -5.46
CA LEU A 142 -1.50 -14.76 -5.68
C LEU A 142 -2.95 -14.57 -5.24
N ASP A 143 -3.86 -15.44 -5.68
CA ASP A 143 -5.28 -15.32 -5.36
C ASP A 143 -5.52 -15.40 -3.86
N GLU A 144 -4.84 -16.29 -3.17
CA GLU A 144 -5.01 -16.45 -1.72
C GLU A 144 -4.46 -15.24 -0.95
N ILE A 145 -3.27 -14.77 -1.32
CA ILE A 145 -2.67 -13.57 -0.71
C ILE A 145 -3.60 -12.37 -0.94
N PHE A 146 -4.05 -12.19 -2.17
CA PHE A 146 -4.91 -11.06 -2.51
C PHE A 146 -6.21 -11.09 -1.72
N SER A 147 -6.85 -12.25 -1.60
CA SER A 147 -8.10 -12.37 -0.84
C SER A 147 -7.92 -11.98 0.63
N LYS A 148 -6.81 -12.34 1.23
CA LYS A 148 -6.50 -11.97 2.61
C LYS A 148 -6.25 -10.48 2.76
N ILE A 149 -5.56 -9.85 1.81
CA ILE A 149 -5.35 -8.40 1.78
C ILE A 149 -6.68 -7.68 1.68
N TRP A 150 -7.51 -8.07 0.71
CA TRP A 150 -8.79 -7.41 0.48
C TRP A 150 -9.70 -7.48 1.69
N ARG A 151 -9.78 -8.64 2.33
CA ARG A 151 -10.55 -8.80 3.58
C ARG A 151 -10.02 -7.93 4.71
N GLY A 152 -8.69 -7.82 4.82
CA GLY A 152 -8.07 -6.96 5.84
C GLY A 152 -8.38 -5.48 5.65
N LEU A 153 -8.40 -5.03 4.39
CA LEU A 153 -8.66 -3.63 4.07
C LEU A 153 -10.13 -3.22 4.28
N ARG A 154 -11.04 -4.18 4.17
CA ARG A 154 -12.48 -3.92 4.29
C ARG A 154 -13.00 -3.82 5.72
N LYS A 155 -12.18 -4.10 6.69
CA LYS A 155 -12.60 -4.02 8.10
C LYS A 155 -12.68 -2.60 8.63
#